data_ef85783ca5693f3dea8e135a906b539c
#
_entry.id   ef85783ca5693f3dea8e135a906b539c
#
_cell.length_a   1.000
_cell.length_b   1.000
_cell.length_c   1.000
_cell.angle_alpha   90.00
_cell.angle_beta   90.00
_cell.angle_gamma   90.00
#
_symmetry.space_group_name_H-M   'P 1'
#
loop_
_entity.id
_entity.type
_entity.pdbx_description
1 polymer ?
#
loop_
_entity_poly.entity_id
_entity_poly.type
_entity_poly.pdbx_seq_one_letter_code
_entity_poly.pdbx_strand_id
1 'polypeptide(L)'
;VEITGQHYLDTFGFRGGEFGNWMNQNDRQTSLNMGFEALKDLASALKISDKDIAYQGTLAIAFGARGSGNAAAHYEPLRTVINLTKMHGAGSLAHEWWHGLDDYLGTKMRAKGMLSEQPHLYAPFQKLIDTMKYKPETPEQAAKRTEAQTERTRKNAASWLDSSVLASLKRYGNEEQMETYAVLREAFLSGEPGSVEQISAFKKNVTGRVIPKSERERLEIFERMLSGMQAQEAPQIGRTETDFYRNSVRMGKECEKDGGYWDSNVEMTARAFACYIKDKLPY
;
A
#
# COMPACT_ATOMS: atom_id res chain seq x y z
N VAL A 1 -31.58 25.71 18.58
CA VAL A 1 -30.62 26.69 19.14
C VAL A 1 -29.72 27.13 17.97
N GLU A 2 -29.56 28.44 17.82
CA GLU A 2 -28.63 28.97 16.82
C GLU A 2 -27.20 28.81 17.34
N ILE A 3 -26.38 28.03 16.63
CA ILE A 3 -24.97 27.81 16.95
C ILE A 3 -24.18 29.05 16.52
N THR A 4 -23.32 29.53 17.38
CA THR A 4 -22.42 30.66 17.12
C THR A 4 -20.96 30.19 17.10
N GLY A 5 -20.06 31.04 16.64
CA GLY A 5 -18.61 30.76 16.73
C GLY A 5 -18.15 30.53 18.18
N GLN A 6 -18.75 31.20 19.15
CA GLN A 6 -18.43 31.03 20.59
C GLN A 6 -18.76 29.59 21.04
N HIS A 7 -19.87 29.00 20.59
CA HIS A 7 -20.21 27.62 20.93
C HIS A 7 -19.11 26.64 20.47
N TYR A 8 -18.44 26.87 19.31
CA TYR A 8 -17.32 26.06 18.85
C TYR A 8 -16.11 26.15 19.79
N LEU A 9 -15.78 27.36 20.25
CA LEU A 9 -14.67 27.58 21.18
C LEU A 9 -14.95 26.91 22.54
N ASP A 10 -16.15 27.12 23.07
CA ASP A 10 -16.54 26.63 24.38
C ASP A 10 -16.69 25.10 24.41
N THR A 11 -17.24 24.51 23.35
CA THR A 11 -17.50 23.08 23.29
C THR A 11 -16.26 22.31 22.90
N PHE A 12 -15.61 22.65 21.79
CA PHE A 12 -14.51 21.87 21.21
C PHE A 12 -13.12 22.39 21.58
N GLY A 13 -13.04 23.61 22.12
CA GLY A 13 -11.76 24.21 22.51
C GLY A 13 -10.89 24.61 21.33
N PHE A 14 -11.47 24.96 20.18
CA PHE A 14 -10.70 25.52 19.05
C PHE A 14 -9.92 26.76 19.48
N ARG A 15 -8.71 26.92 18.92
CA ARG A 15 -7.86 28.09 19.14
C ARG A 15 -8.52 29.41 18.70
N GLY A 16 -9.37 29.33 17.68
CA GLY A 16 -10.09 30.46 17.12
C GLY A 16 -11.00 30.01 15.98
N GLY A 17 -11.90 30.92 15.57
CA GLY A 17 -12.81 30.72 14.44
C GLY A 17 -12.82 31.93 13.51
N GLU A 18 -12.76 31.72 12.21
CA GLU A 18 -12.89 32.76 11.19
C GLU A 18 -14.15 32.53 10.36
N PHE A 19 -14.86 33.62 10.06
CA PHE A 19 -16.11 33.59 9.26
C PHE A 19 -16.01 34.55 8.10
N GLY A 20 -16.08 34.03 6.88
CA GLY A 20 -16.06 34.82 5.64
C GLY A 20 -17.39 35.53 5.38
N ASN A 21 -17.36 36.49 4.47
CA ASN A 21 -18.53 37.31 4.07
C ASN A 21 -19.23 36.84 2.80
N TRP A 22 -18.93 35.65 2.32
CA TRP A 22 -19.35 35.10 1.02
C TRP A 22 -20.73 34.44 1.00
N MET A 23 -21.30 34.16 2.18
CA MET A 23 -22.60 33.50 2.33
C MET A 23 -23.66 34.50 2.80
N ASN A 24 -24.91 34.27 2.39
CA ASN A 24 -26.01 34.94 3.02
C ASN A 24 -26.16 34.45 4.49
N GLN A 25 -26.93 35.19 5.29
CA GLN A 25 -27.04 34.93 6.75
C GLN A 25 -27.65 33.56 7.06
N ASN A 26 -28.62 33.10 6.26
CA ASN A 26 -29.27 31.80 6.48
C ASN A 26 -28.34 30.64 6.16
N ASP A 27 -27.61 30.70 5.04
CA ASP A 27 -26.64 29.67 4.65
C ASP A 27 -25.52 29.58 5.67
N ARG A 28 -25.09 30.73 6.19
CA ARG A 28 -24.07 30.81 7.24
C ARG A 28 -24.54 30.09 8.51
N GLN A 29 -25.76 30.38 8.98
CA GLN A 29 -26.34 29.77 10.19
C GLN A 29 -26.52 28.25 10.00
N THR A 30 -27.03 27.84 8.85
CA THR A 30 -27.16 26.42 8.52
C THR A 30 -25.81 25.73 8.54
N SER A 31 -24.78 26.30 7.92
CA SER A 31 -23.42 25.74 7.92
C SER A 31 -22.82 25.63 9.32
N LEU A 32 -23.05 26.62 10.18
CA LEU A 32 -22.61 26.57 11.57
C LEU A 32 -23.30 25.44 12.34
N ASN A 33 -24.61 25.30 12.21
CA ASN A 33 -25.35 24.25 12.90
C ASN A 33 -24.88 22.86 12.45
N MET A 34 -24.82 22.61 11.13
CA MET A 34 -24.40 21.33 10.57
C MET A 34 -22.95 20.98 10.91
N GLY A 35 -22.05 21.95 10.84
CA GLY A 35 -20.64 21.72 11.19
C GLY A 35 -20.45 21.40 12.66
N PHE A 36 -21.24 22.04 13.55
CA PHE A 36 -21.21 21.74 14.98
C PHE A 36 -21.69 20.31 15.29
N GLU A 37 -22.79 19.91 14.68
CA GLU A 37 -23.33 18.55 14.84
C GLU A 37 -22.35 17.51 14.26
N ALA A 38 -21.77 17.76 13.09
CA ALA A 38 -20.79 16.85 12.49
C ALA A 38 -19.54 16.66 13.38
N LEU A 39 -19.09 17.68 14.11
CA LEU A 39 -18.00 17.55 15.09
C LEU A 39 -18.43 16.78 16.33
N LYS A 40 -19.67 16.95 16.80
CA LYS A 40 -20.25 16.14 17.87
C LYS A 40 -20.33 14.67 17.50
N ASP A 41 -20.79 14.38 16.30
CA ASP A 41 -20.87 13.04 15.74
C ASP A 41 -19.48 12.42 15.62
N LEU A 42 -18.49 13.20 15.17
CA LEU A 42 -17.10 12.77 15.08
C LEU A 42 -16.54 12.40 16.47
N ALA A 43 -16.74 13.23 17.47
CA ALA A 43 -16.31 12.96 18.85
C ALA A 43 -16.98 11.68 19.38
N SER A 44 -18.29 11.53 19.15
CA SER A 44 -19.06 10.35 19.53
C SER A 44 -18.59 9.08 18.83
N ALA A 45 -18.38 9.12 17.51
CA ALA A 45 -17.89 7.99 16.73
C ALA A 45 -16.49 7.51 17.18
N LEU A 46 -15.63 8.46 17.56
CA LEU A 46 -14.29 8.19 18.08
C LEU A 46 -14.27 7.86 19.59
N LYS A 47 -15.37 8.08 20.30
CA LYS A 47 -15.47 7.95 21.77
C LYS A 47 -14.44 8.79 22.52
N ILE A 48 -14.21 10.00 22.02
CA ILE A 48 -13.35 11.01 22.65
C ILE A 48 -14.18 12.15 23.22
N SER A 49 -13.56 12.98 24.07
CA SER A 49 -14.24 14.17 24.55
C SER A 49 -14.35 15.22 23.43
N ASP A 50 -15.38 16.08 23.50
CA ASP A 50 -15.52 17.19 22.56
C ASP A 50 -14.26 18.08 22.51
N LYS A 51 -13.59 18.27 23.65
CA LYS A 51 -12.37 19.06 23.76
C LYS A 51 -11.17 18.45 23.01
N ASP A 52 -11.17 17.14 22.79
CA ASP A 52 -10.08 16.48 22.05
C ASP A 52 -10.15 16.73 20.54
N ILE A 53 -11.31 17.18 20.04
CA ILE A 53 -11.52 17.54 18.62
C ILE A 53 -10.51 18.60 18.14
N ALA A 54 -10.17 19.55 19.01
CA ALA A 54 -9.26 20.64 18.66
C ALA A 54 -7.78 20.37 19.00
N TYR A 55 -7.38 19.09 19.21
CA TYR A 55 -5.99 18.69 19.53
C TYR A 55 -5.39 19.54 20.64
N GLN A 56 -6.07 19.57 21.78
CA GLN A 56 -5.68 20.37 22.95
C GLN A 56 -5.58 21.88 22.65
N GLY A 57 -6.49 22.41 21.84
CA GLY A 57 -6.56 23.84 21.51
C GLY A 57 -5.54 24.31 20.46
N THR A 58 -4.93 23.40 19.69
CA THR A 58 -4.01 23.81 18.62
C THR A 58 -4.73 24.05 17.30
N LEU A 59 -5.86 23.37 17.06
CA LEU A 59 -6.64 23.48 15.82
C LEU A 59 -7.51 24.76 15.83
N ALA A 60 -7.59 25.42 14.68
CA ALA A 60 -8.56 26.47 14.39
C ALA A 60 -9.56 25.99 13.32
N ILE A 61 -10.70 26.66 13.23
CA ILE A 61 -11.73 26.37 12.23
C ILE A 61 -12.11 27.64 11.46
N ALA A 62 -12.37 27.54 10.18
CA ALA A 62 -12.82 28.63 9.35
C ALA A 62 -14.00 28.22 8.47
N PHE A 63 -14.94 29.12 8.28
CA PHE A 63 -16.13 28.92 7.44
C PHE A 63 -16.11 29.93 6.30
N GLY A 64 -15.78 29.48 5.08
CA GLY A 64 -15.77 30.31 3.89
C GLY A 64 -14.85 31.53 3.92
N ALA A 65 -13.95 31.59 4.88
CA ALA A 65 -13.02 32.71 5.02
C ALA A 65 -11.81 32.62 4.10
N ARG A 66 -11.54 31.42 3.53
CA ARG A 66 -10.30 31.12 2.84
C ARG A 66 -10.53 30.23 1.63
N GLY A 67 -9.76 30.44 0.58
CA GLY A 67 -9.73 29.64 -0.63
C GLY A 67 -10.65 30.13 -1.75
N SER A 68 -10.14 30.09 -2.99
CA SER A 68 -10.87 30.41 -4.23
C SER A 68 -11.16 29.14 -5.05
N GLY A 69 -10.93 27.94 -4.49
CA GLY A 69 -11.05 26.68 -5.20
C GLY A 69 -12.43 26.02 -5.09
N ASN A 70 -12.65 24.97 -5.90
CA ASN A 70 -13.87 24.16 -5.88
C ASN A 70 -13.91 23.13 -4.74
N ALA A 71 -12.92 23.11 -3.85
CA ALA A 71 -12.86 22.19 -2.72
C ALA A 71 -13.98 22.46 -1.72
N ALA A 72 -14.66 21.42 -1.25
CA ALA A 72 -15.71 21.51 -0.24
C ALA A 72 -15.15 21.87 1.15
N ALA A 73 -13.93 21.42 1.44
CA ALA A 73 -13.16 21.72 2.62
C ALA A 73 -11.66 21.55 2.32
N HIS A 74 -10.79 22.09 3.17
CA HIS A 74 -9.34 21.80 3.13
C HIS A 74 -8.68 22.12 4.47
N TYR A 75 -7.63 21.35 4.79
CA TYR A 75 -6.75 21.62 5.92
C TYR A 75 -5.54 22.45 5.47
N GLU A 76 -5.17 23.47 6.25
CA GLU A 76 -3.99 24.31 6.04
C GLU A 76 -2.91 23.99 7.11
N PRO A 77 -1.87 23.20 6.80
CA PRO A 77 -0.87 22.77 7.79
C PRO A 77 -0.12 23.93 8.45
N LEU A 78 0.32 24.92 7.66
CA LEU A 78 1.08 26.08 8.18
C LEU A 78 0.31 26.90 9.20
N ARG A 79 -0.99 26.82 9.23
CA ARG A 79 -1.86 27.56 10.12
C ARG A 79 -2.64 26.69 11.08
N THR A 80 -2.57 25.38 10.90
CA THR A 80 -3.34 24.39 11.67
C THR A 80 -4.83 24.77 11.70
N VAL A 81 -5.44 24.95 10.52
CA VAL A 81 -6.83 25.36 10.37
C VAL A 81 -7.57 24.47 9.39
N ILE A 82 -8.76 24.02 9.78
CA ILE A 82 -9.72 23.41 8.86
C ILE A 82 -10.61 24.49 8.28
N ASN A 83 -10.67 24.57 6.98
CA ASN A 83 -11.50 25.54 6.25
C ASN A 83 -12.66 24.82 5.55
N LEU A 84 -13.87 25.10 5.97
CA LEU A 84 -15.10 24.58 5.38
C LEU A 84 -15.62 25.60 4.34
N THR A 85 -15.44 25.29 3.05
CA THR A 85 -15.82 26.21 1.97
C THR A 85 -17.26 26.04 1.52
N LYS A 86 -17.75 24.81 1.49
CA LYS A 86 -19.15 24.46 1.19
C LYS A 86 -19.52 23.22 2.00
N MET A 87 -20.71 23.17 2.52
CA MET A 87 -21.21 22.01 3.27
C MET A 87 -21.68 20.92 2.32
N HIS A 88 -20.78 20.12 1.84
CA HIS A 88 -21.08 18.90 1.08
C HIS A 88 -20.73 17.64 1.91
N GLY A 89 -21.59 17.33 2.88
CA GLY A 89 -21.57 16.06 3.58
C GLY A 89 -20.54 15.94 4.73
N ALA A 90 -20.86 15.11 5.71
CA ALA A 90 -20.05 14.82 6.88
C ALA A 90 -18.66 14.23 6.55
N GLY A 91 -18.53 13.57 5.38
CA GLY A 91 -17.27 12.97 4.92
C GLY A 91 -16.15 13.97 4.67
N SER A 92 -16.45 15.18 4.18
CA SER A 92 -15.42 16.19 3.94
C SER A 92 -14.80 16.70 5.24
N LEU A 93 -15.60 16.91 6.30
CA LEU A 93 -15.09 17.35 7.58
C LEU A 93 -14.19 16.31 8.24
N ALA A 94 -14.60 15.05 8.25
CA ALA A 94 -13.81 13.97 8.82
C ALA A 94 -12.47 13.80 8.09
N HIS A 95 -12.47 13.92 6.75
CA HIS A 95 -11.27 13.87 5.92
C HIS A 95 -10.25 14.96 6.31
N GLU A 96 -10.71 16.22 6.37
CA GLU A 96 -9.84 17.35 6.70
C GLU A 96 -9.39 17.33 8.17
N TRP A 97 -10.27 16.86 9.07
CA TRP A 97 -9.91 16.66 10.46
C TRP A 97 -8.79 15.62 10.61
N TRP A 98 -8.83 14.55 9.80
CA TRP A 98 -7.76 13.57 9.80
C TRP A 98 -6.41 14.17 9.37
N HIS A 99 -6.38 15.00 8.34
CA HIS A 99 -5.14 15.70 7.95
C HIS A 99 -4.59 16.55 9.10
N GLY A 100 -5.46 17.23 9.83
CA GLY A 100 -5.06 17.95 11.03
C GLY A 100 -4.51 17.05 12.13
N LEU A 101 -5.12 15.89 12.37
CA LEU A 101 -4.62 14.90 13.33
C LEU A 101 -3.28 14.33 12.90
N ASP A 102 -3.12 14.01 11.63
CA ASP A 102 -1.90 13.45 11.05
C ASP A 102 -0.71 14.42 11.21
N ASP A 103 -0.92 15.71 10.92
CA ASP A 103 0.05 16.79 11.13
C ASP A 103 0.38 16.99 12.62
N TYR A 104 -0.66 17.03 13.49
CA TYR A 104 -0.48 17.11 14.94
C TYR A 104 0.36 15.95 15.48
N LEU A 105 0.06 14.72 15.07
CA LEU A 105 0.82 13.54 15.47
C LEU A 105 2.24 13.57 14.87
N GLY A 106 2.39 14.04 13.65
CA GLY A 106 3.71 14.25 13.03
C GLY A 106 4.58 15.16 13.87
N THR A 107 4.02 16.31 14.30
CA THR A 107 4.72 17.25 15.18
C THR A 107 5.09 16.60 16.52
N LYS A 108 4.19 15.83 17.16
CA LYS A 108 4.45 15.13 18.42
C LYS A 108 5.55 14.04 18.27
N MET A 109 5.60 13.36 17.14
CA MET A 109 6.59 12.33 16.83
C MET A 109 7.87 12.89 16.18
N ARG A 110 7.98 14.20 16.03
CA ARG A 110 9.10 14.91 15.39
C ARG A 110 9.32 14.46 13.93
N ALA A 111 8.25 14.19 13.22
CA ALA A 111 8.29 13.95 11.79
C ALA A 111 8.61 15.24 11.02
N LYS A 112 9.11 15.09 9.80
CA LYS A 112 9.27 16.20 8.84
C LYS A 112 8.02 16.29 7.98
N GLY A 113 6.92 16.78 8.55
CA GLY A 113 5.60 16.79 7.92
C GLY A 113 4.60 15.90 8.65
N MET A 114 3.63 15.38 7.93
CA MET A 114 2.60 14.50 8.48
C MET A 114 3.18 13.15 8.90
N LEU A 115 2.60 12.53 9.92
CA LEU A 115 3.07 11.23 10.41
C LEU A 115 2.91 10.13 9.35
N SER A 116 1.88 10.20 8.52
CA SER A 116 1.65 9.27 7.40
C SER A 116 2.77 9.26 6.36
N GLU A 117 3.56 10.34 6.25
CA GLU A 117 4.74 10.39 5.38
C GLU A 117 5.93 9.65 6.00
N GLN A 118 5.97 9.51 7.32
CA GLN A 118 7.04 8.85 8.09
C GLN A 118 6.44 7.87 9.13
N PRO A 119 5.61 6.91 8.71
CA PRO A 119 4.82 6.07 9.62
C PRO A 119 5.69 5.19 10.54
N HIS A 120 6.93 4.92 10.15
CA HIS A 120 7.91 4.15 10.94
C HIS A 120 8.27 4.82 12.28
N LEU A 121 7.99 6.12 12.45
CA LEU A 121 8.21 6.83 13.71
C LEU A 121 7.23 6.41 14.82
N TYR A 122 6.10 5.78 14.45
CA TYR A 122 5.12 5.27 15.39
C TYR A 122 4.56 3.93 14.93
N ALA A 123 4.99 2.85 15.59
CA ALA A 123 4.69 1.48 15.17
C ALA A 123 3.19 1.18 14.94
N PRO A 124 2.23 1.67 15.77
CA PRO A 124 0.81 1.49 15.49
C PRO A 124 0.36 2.16 14.18
N PHE A 125 0.95 3.30 13.83
CA PHE A 125 0.63 3.99 12.59
C PHE A 125 1.21 3.28 11.37
N GLN A 126 2.44 2.76 11.48
CA GLN A 126 3.02 1.89 10.46
C GLN A 126 2.13 0.66 10.21
N LYS A 127 1.63 0.03 11.29
CA LYS A 127 0.71 -1.10 11.17
C LYS A 127 -0.61 -0.73 10.49
N LEU A 128 -1.13 0.49 10.76
CA LEU A 128 -2.32 1.01 10.07
C LEU A 128 -2.07 1.10 8.56
N ILE A 129 -0.96 1.73 8.15
CA ILE A 129 -0.56 1.84 6.74
C ILE A 129 -0.42 0.46 6.10
N ASP A 130 0.27 -0.46 6.76
CA ASP A 130 0.46 -1.82 6.26
C ASP A 130 -0.87 -2.56 6.08
N THR A 131 -1.79 -2.44 7.03
CA THR A 131 -3.12 -3.07 6.97
C THR A 131 -3.98 -2.46 5.85
N MET A 132 -3.85 -1.17 5.62
CA MET A 132 -4.55 -0.47 4.56
C MET A 132 -4.05 -0.89 3.17
N LYS A 133 -2.73 -1.12 3.03
CA LYS A 133 -2.10 -1.48 1.76
C LYS A 133 -2.11 -2.97 1.48
N TYR A 134 -1.94 -3.80 2.51
CA TYR A 134 -1.69 -5.23 2.34
C TYR A 134 -2.60 -6.08 3.22
N LYS A 135 -3.00 -7.21 2.69
CA LYS A 135 -3.73 -8.27 3.41
C LYS A 135 -3.02 -9.61 3.21
N PRO A 136 -3.23 -10.60 4.09
CA PRO A 136 -2.74 -11.95 3.84
C PRO A 136 -3.29 -12.49 2.51
N GLU A 137 -2.45 -13.23 1.79
CA GLU A 137 -2.90 -14.01 0.64
C GLU A 137 -3.90 -15.09 1.09
N THR A 138 -4.86 -15.43 0.21
CA THR A 138 -5.60 -16.66 0.38
C THR A 138 -4.72 -17.87 0.04
N PRO A 139 -5.02 -19.08 0.57
CA PRO A 139 -4.29 -20.29 0.20
C PRO A 139 -4.22 -20.52 -1.31
N GLU A 140 -5.30 -20.20 -2.04
CA GLU A 140 -5.34 -20.28 -3.51
C GLU A 140 -4.40 -19.28 -4.19
N GLN A 141 -4.33 -18.04 -3.68
CA GLN A 141 -3.41 -17.02 -4.20
C GLN A 141 -1.96 -17.42 -3.96
N ALA A 142 -1.65 -17.93 -2.76
CA ALA A 142 -0.34 -18.43 -2.42
C ALA A 142 0.07 -19.62 -3.32
N ALA A 143 -0.86 -20.55 -3.56
CA ALA A 143 -0.63 -21.69 -4.46
C ALA A 143 -0.33 -21.22 -5.89
N LYS A 144 -1.16 -20.35 -6.48
CA LYS A 144 -0.93 -19.78 -7.82
C LYS A 144 0.38 -19.03 -7.93
N ARG A 145 0.75 -18.24 -6.91
CA ARG A 145 2.04 -17.53 -6.89
C ARG A 145 3.21 -18.52 -6.87
N THR A 146 3.13 -19.56 -6.03
CA THR A 146 4.17 -20.59 -5.93
C THR A 146 4.29 -21.37 -7.23
N GLU A 147 3.18 -21.77 -7.85
CA GLU A 147 3.15 -22.43 -9.16
C GLU A 147 3.79 -21.57 -10.25
N ALA A 148 3.38 -20.28 -10.35
CA ALA A 148 3.95 -19.36 -11.32
C ALA A 148 5.44 -19.13 -11.10
N GLN A 149 5.90 -19.06 -9.84
CA GLN A 149 7.31 -18.93 -9.50
C GLN A 149 8.10 -20.18 -9.88
N THR A 150 7.55 -21.37 -9.61
CA THR A 150 8.16 -22.65 -9.97
C THR A 150 8.30 -22.77 -11.48
N GLU A 151 7.25 -22.45 -12.23
CA GLU A 151 7.26 -22.50 -13.69
C GLU A 151 8.29 -21.50 -14.29
N ARG A 152 8.34 -20.29 -13.75
CA ARG A 152 9.35 -19.30 -14.15
C ARG A 152 10.78 -19.79 -13.87
N THR A 153 10.99 -20.39 -12.70
CA THR A 153 12.29 -20.95 -12.32
C THR A 153 12.69 -22.10 -13.24
N ARG A 154 11.76 -23.01 -13.55
CA ARG A 154 11.97 -24.11 -14.51
C ARG A 154 12.33 -23.60 -15.90
N LYS A 155 11.61 -22.62 -16.44
CA LYS A 155 11.91 -22.01 -17.75
C LYS A 155 13.29 -21.38 -17.78
N ASN A 156 13.68 -20.65 -16.74
CA ASN A 156 15.00 -20.06 -16.65
C ASN A 156 16.10 -21.13 -16.55
N ALA A 157 15.89 -22.14 -15.69
CA ALA A 157 16.81 -23.27 -15.53
C ALA A 157 16.99 -24.04 -16.84
N ALA A 158 15.90 -24.35 -17.57
CA ALA A 158 15.94 -24.97 -18.87
C ALA A 158 16.74 -24.16 -19.89
N SER A 159 16.48 -22.85 -19.98
CA SER A 159 17.20 -21.96 -20.90
C SER A 159 18.71 -21.93 -20.64
N TRP A 160 19.10 -21.86 -19.36
CA TRP A 160 20.52 -21.89 -18.97
C TRP A 160 21.16 -23.24 -19.25
N LEU A 161 20.50 -24.35 -18.93
CA LEU A 161 21.00 -25.69 -19.20
C LEU A 161 21.17 -25.91 -20.71
N ASP A 162 20.14 -25.59 -21.50
CA ASP A 162 20.15 -25.77 -22.94
C ASP A 162 21.25 -24.92 -23.60
N SER A 163 21.48 -23.70 -23.16
CA SER A 163 22.57 -22.86 -23.66
C SER A 163 23.95 -23.41 -23.32
N SER A 164 24.12 -24.04 -22.15
CA SER A 164 25.40 -24.58 -21.71
C SER A 164 25.74 -25.95 -22.31
N VAL A 165 24.71 -26.73 -22.66
CA VAL A 165 24.89 -28.17 -23.01
C VAL A 165 24.39 -28.50 -24.40
N LEU A 166 23.15 -28.13 -24.75
CA LEU A 166 22.43 -28.61 -25.92
C LEU A 166 23.13 -28.29 -27.25
N ALA A 167 23.69 -27.06 -27.37
CA ALA A 167 24.38 -26.65 -28.60
C ALA A 167 25.60 -27.55 -28.93
N SER A 168 26.33 -27.96 -27.89
CA SER A 168 27.46 -28.87 -28.06
C SER A 168 27.04 -30.32 -28.31
N LEU A 169 25.97 -30.78 -27.66
CA LEU A 169 25.42 -32.12 -27.92
C LEU A 169 24.85 -32.25 -29.32
N LYS A 170 24.13 -31.26 -29.84
CA LYS A 170 23.66 -31.25 -31.24
C LYS A 170 24.77 -31.32 -32.25
N ARG A 171 25.97 -30.85 -31.92
CA ARG A 171 27.11 -30.88 -32.83
C ARG A 171 27.91 -32.14 -32.76
N TYR A 172 28.01 -32.80 -31.62
CA TYR A 172 28.92 -33.91 -31.36
C TYR A 172 28.23 -35.21 -30.93
N GLY A 173 26.96 -35.15 -30.56
CA GLY A 173 26.17 -36.28 -30.08
C GLY A 173 25.39 -36.98 -31.21
N ASN A 174 24.90 -38.18 -30.88
CA ASN A 174 23.98 -38.97 -31.71
C ASN A 174 22.56 -38.97 -31.07
N GLU A 175 21.61 -39.68 -31.72
CA GLU A 175 20.22 -39.74 -31.32
C GLU A 175 20.04 -40.34 -29.92
N GLU A 176 20.70 -41.45 -29.59
CA GLU A 176 20.67 -42.10 -28.29
C GLU A 176 21.17 -41.17 -27.17
N GLN A 177 22.22 -40.39 -27.48
CA GLN A 177 22.76 -39.42 -26.51
C GLN A 177 21.83 -38.22 -26.32
N MET A 178 21.06 -37.85 -27.33
CA MET A 178 20.03 -36.80 -27.17
C MET A 178 18.85 -37.28 -26.32
N GLU A 179 18.45 -38.55 -26.43
CA GLU A 179 17.44 -39.17 -25.57
C GLU A 179 17.93 -39.23 -24.13
N THR A 180 19.18 -39.66 -23.90
CA THR A 180 19.80 -39.67 -22.58
C THR A 180 19.82 -38.25 -21.96
N TYR A 181 20.19 -37.25 -22.78
CA TYR A 181 20.14 -35.85 -22.31
C TYR A 181 18.73 -35.41 -21.91
N ALA A 182 17.71 -35.79 -22.64
CA ALA A 182 16.32 -35.46 -22.31
C ALA A 182 15.92 -35.99 -20.94
N VAL A 183 16.33 -37.22 -20.59
CA VAL A 183 16.08 -37.79 -19.25
C VAL A 183 16.84 -37.04 -18.17
N LEU A 184 18.12 -36.76 -18.38
CA LEU A 184 18.93 -35.98 -17.42
C LEU A 184 18.41 -34.54 -17.24
N ARG A 185 17.94 -33.93 -18.31
CA ARG A 185 17.32 -32.62 -18.33
C ARG A 185 16.04 -32.60 -17.48
N GLU A 186 15.19 -33.62 -17.60
CA GLU A 186 13.97 -33.72 -16.81
C GLU A 186 14.28 -33.93 -15.31
N ALA A 187 15.26 -34.78 -14.98
CA ALA A 187 15.75 -34.94 -13.60
C ALA A 187 16.23 -33.61 -13.00
N PHE A 188 16.97 -32.81 -13.78
CA PHE A 188 17.39 -31.48 -13.34
C PHE A 188 16.20 -30.52 -13.14
N LEU A 189 15.26 -30.47 -14.07
CA LEU A 189 14.08 -29.60 -14.01
C LEU A 189 13.07 -30.01 -12.92
N SER A 190 13.10 -31.29 -12.54
CA SER A 190 12.38 -31.78 -11.37
C SER A 190 13.11 -31.50 -10.04
N GLY A 191 14.33 -30.96 -10.08
CA GLY A 191 15.11 -30.62 -8.87
C GLY A 191 15.75 -31.84 -8.20
N GLU A 192 16.02 -32.91 -8.94
CA GLU A 192 16.71 -34.10 -8.44
C GLU A 192 18.15 -33.75 -8.03
N PRO A 193 18.54 -33.99 -6.76
CA PRO A 193 19.88 -33.68 -6.27
C PRO A 193 20.98 -34.44 -7.05
N GLY A 194 22.03 -33.73 -7.43
CA GLY A 194 23.15 -34.32 -8.19
C GLY A 194 22.94 -34.39 -9.68
N SER A 195 21.81 -33.92 -10.21
CA SER A 195 21.51 -33.92 -11.63
C SER A 195 22.51 -33.09 -12.45
N VAL A 196 22.98 -31.95 -11.92
CA VAL A 196 24.00 -31.09 -12.55
C VAL A 196 25.33 -31.82 -12.68
N GLU A 197 25.73 -32.62 -11.70
CA GLU A 197 26.95 -33.42 -11.76
C GLU A 197 26.84 -34.51 -12.86
N GLN A 198 25.69 -35.21 -12.90
CA GLN A 198 25.42 -36.22 -13.93
C GLN A 198 25.46 -35.63 -15.35
N ILE A 199 24.80 -34.47 -15.56
CA ILE A 199 24.82 -33.75 -16.84
C ILE A 199 26.24 -33.29 -17.23
N SER A 200 27.02 -32.81 -16.23
CA SER A 200 28.39 -32.37 -16.46
C SER A 200 29.29 -33.53 -16.89
N ALA A 201 29.17 -34.69 -16.25
CA ALA A 201 29.87 -35.91 -16.61
C ALA A 201 29.44 -36.40 -17.97
N PHE A 202 28.16 -36.46 -18.27
CA PHE A 202 27.58 -36.84 -19.54
C PHE A 202 28.11 -35.96 -20.69
N LYS A 203 28.02 -34.62 -20.56
CA LYS A 203 28.55 -33.69 -21.55
C LYS A 203 30.02 -33.92 -21.82
N LYS A 204 30.84 -34.10 -20.78
CA LYS A 204 32.28 -34.37 -20.92
C LYS A 204 32.53 -35.66 -21.70
N ASN A 205 31.80 -36.72 -21.38
CA ASN A 205 31.96 -38.02 -22.08
C ASN A 205 31.58 -37.95 -23.56
N VAL A 206 30.50 -37.23 -23.92
CA VAL A 206 30.02 -37.13 -25.33
C VAL A 206 30.85 -36.15 -26.13
N THR A 207 31.24 -35.01 -25.56
CA THR A 207 31.82 -33.89 -26.32
C THR A 207 33.30 -33.64 -26.04
N GLY A 208 33.88 -34.30 -25.03
CA GLY A 208 35.23 -34.01 -24.52
C GLY A 208 35.32 -32.64 -23.79
N ARG A 209 34.21 -31.89 -23.64
CA ARG A 209 34.19 -30.54 -23.08
C ARG A 209 33.47 -30.49 -21.74
N VAL A 210 34.03 -29.73 -20.81
CA VAL A 210 33.40 -29.47 -19.51
C VAL A 210 32.45 -28.27 -19.55
N ILE A 211 31.48 -28.25 -18.64
CA ILE A 211 30.71 -27.01 -18.37
C ILE A 211 31.64 -26.04 -17.64
N PRO A 212 31.75 -24.78 -18.07
CA PRO A 212 32.56 -23.79 -17.36
C PRO A 212 32.10 -23.65 -15.88
N LYS A 213 33.05 -23.43 -14.98
CA LYS A 213 32.79 -23.38 -13.53
C LYS A 213 31.64 -22.42 -13.16
N SER A 214 31.64 -21.21 -13.72
CA SER A 214 30.61 -20.20 -13.44
C SER A 214 29.21 -20.62 -13.95
N GLU A 215 29.14 -21.35 -15.06
CA GLU A 215 27.87 -21.87 -15.57
C GLU A 215 27.37 -23.03 -14.69
N ARG A 216 28.28 -23.92 -14.29
CA ARG A 216 27.96 -25.04 -13.39
C ARG A 216 27.45 -24.56 -12.03
N GLU A 217 28.12 -23.59 -11.40
CA GLU A 217 27.66 -22.99 -10.15
C GLU A 217 26.25 -22.40 -10.27
N ARG A 218 25.92 -21.79 -11.41
CA ARG A 218 24.58 -21.28 -11.68
C ARG A 218 23.54 -22.39 -11.80
N LEU A 219 23.87 -23.48 -12.50
CA LEU A 219 22.98 -24.64 -12.61
C LEU A 219 22.77 -25.31 -11.24
N GLU A 220 23.79 -25.43 -10.41
CA GLU A 220 23.69 -25.93 -9.04
C GLU A 220 22.78 -25.06 -8.15
N ILE A 221 22.74 -23.72 -8.40
CA ILE A 221 21.77 -22.83 -7.73
C ILE A 221 20.35 -23.16 -8.17
N PHE A 222 20.11 -23.35 -9.47
CA PHE A 222 18.79 -23.75 -9.97
C PHE A 222 18.34 -25.12 -9.44
N GLU A 223 19.22 -26.11 -9.42
CA GLU A 223 18.95 -27.43 -8.85
C GLU A 223 18.48 -27.33 -7.40
N ARG A 224 19.23 -26.59 -6.55
CA ARG A 224 18.83 -26.34 -5.15
C ARG A 224 17.50 -25.60 -5.01
N MET A 225 17.24 -24.60 -5.87
CA MET A 225 15.97 -23.87 -5.87
C MET A 225 14.80 -24.79 -6.22
N LEU A 226 14.94 -25.60 -7.27
CA LEU A 226 13.90 -26.52 -7.73
C LEU A 226 13.65 -27.63 -6.69
N SER A 227 14.71 -28.19 -6.12
CA SER A 227 14.61 -29.18 -5.02
C SER A 227 13.89 -28.60 -3.79
N GLY A 228 14.24 -27.37 -3.39
CA GLY A 228 13.57 -26.68 -2.29
C GLY A 228 12.10 -26.40 -2.56
N MET A 229 11.72 -26.13 -3.81
CA MET A 229 10.32 -25.92 -4.20
C MET A 229 9.51 -27.22 -4.15
N GLN A 230 10.11 -28.35 -4.48
CA GLN A 230 9.46 -29.66 -4.37
C GLN A 230 9.28 -30.12 -2.91
N ALA A 231 10.24 -29.83 -2.04
CA ALA A 231 10.19 -30.21 -0.64
C ALA A 231 9.16 -29.42 0.18
N GLN A 232 8.55 -28.40 -0.40
CA GLN A 232 7.60 -27.52 0.30
C GLN A 232 6.20 -28.14 0.27
N GLU A 233 5.77 -28.71 1.40
CA GLU A 233 4.45 -29.37 1.55
C GLU A 233 3.25 -28.41 1.37
N ALA A 234 3.42 -27.13 1.72
CA ALA A 234 2.37 -26.13 1.53
C ALA A 234 2.99 -24.76 1.16
N PRO A 235 2.31 -23.98 0.31
CA PRO A 235 2.77 -22.65 -0.06
C PRO A 235 2.73 -21.72 1.17
N GLN A 236 3.81 -20.97 1.39
CA GLN A 236 3.84 -19.96 2.45
C GLN A 236 2.87 -18.83 2.11
N ILE A 237 2.02 -18.48 3.09
CA ILE A 237 1.10 -17.35 2.94
C ILE A 237 1.91 -16.05 2.94
N GLY A 238 1.89 -15.36 1.83
CA GLY A 238 2.48 -14.04 1.67
C GLY A 238 1.49 -12.92 1.95
N ARG A 239 1.80 -11.73 1.45
CA ARG A 239 0.91 -10.56 1.47
C ARG A 239 0.52 -10.19 0.04
N THR A 240 -0.73 -9.82 -0.14
CA THR A 240 -1.25 -9.25 -1.39
C THR A 240 -1.80 -7.85 -1.13
N GLU A 241 -1.83 -7.01 -2.15
CA GLU A 241 -2.41 -5.67 -2.05
C GLU A 241 -3.91 -5.74 -1.77
N THR A 242 -4.40 -4.80 -0.96
CA THR A 242 -5.84 -4.60 -0.77
C THR A 242 -6.48 -3.99 -2.02
N ASP A 243 -7.80 -4.16 -2.18
CA ASP A 243 -8.55 -3.50 -3.25
C ASP A 243 -8.51 -1.97 -3.11
N PHE A 244 -8.52 -1.50 -1.87
CA PHE A 244 -8.40 -0.09 -1.56
C PHE A 244 -7.09 0.49 -2.11
N TYR A 245 -5.97 -0.16 -1.84
CA TYR A 245 -4.66 0.30 -2.33
C TYR A 245 -4.56 0.22 -3.86
N ARG A 246 -4.95 -0.91 -4.48
CA ARG A 246 -4.97 -1.06 -5.94
C ARG A 246 -5.81 0.03 -6.63
N ASN A 247 -7.00 0.30 -6.08
CA ASN A 247 -7.87 1.36 -6.62
C ASN A 247 -7.25 2.75 -6.46
N SER A 248 -6.59 3.02 -5.33
CA SER A 248 -5.88 4.30 -5.11
C SER A 248 -4.75 4.51 -6.13
N VAL A 249 -3.93 3.48 -6.36
CA VAL A 249 -2.86 3.50 -7.38
C VAL A 249 -3.43 3.69 -8.79
N ARG A 250 -4.57 3.03 -9.09
CA ARG A 250 -5.25 3.22 -10.39
C ARG A 250 -5.72 4.66 -10.57
N MET A 251 -6.40 5.23 -9.55
CA MET A 251 -6.84 6.62 -9.58
C MET A 251 -5.67 7.59 -9.73
N GLY A 252 -4.56 7.36 -9.02
CA GLY A 252 -3.34 8.16 -9.16
C GLY A 252 -2.77 8.17 -10.59
N LYS A 253 -2.86 7.04 -11.31
CA LYS A 253 -2.43 6.91 -12.70
C LYS A 253 -3.40 7.57 -13.69
N GLU A 254 -4.71 7.44 -13.45
CA GLU A 254 -5.76 8.04 -14.30
C GLU A 254 -5.81 9.56 -14.17
N CYS A 255 -5.44 10.10 -13.00
CA CYS A 255 -5.36 11.51 -12.69
C CYS A 255 -3.92 12.04 -12.79
N GLU A 256 -3.26 11.86 -13.95
CA GLU A 256 -1.84 12.24 -14.18
C GLU A 256 -1.46 13.67 -13.73
N LYS A 257 -2.43 14.57 -13.64
CA LYS A 257 -2.21 15.95 -13.19
C LYS A 257 -1.92 16.09 -11.69
N ASP A 258 -2.27 15.09 -10.90
CA ASP A 258 -2.22 15.16 -9.43
C ASP A 258 -0.98 14.46 -8.82
N GLY A 259 -0.04 14.00 -9.66
CA GLY A 259 1.32 13.62 -9.24
C GLY A 259 1.42 12.60 -8.08
N GLY A 260 0.57 11.56 -8.06
CA GLY A 260 0.59 10.56 -6.98
C GLY A 260 -0.23 10.96 -5.74
N TYR A 261 -1.10 11.96 -5.85
CA TYR A 261 -1.98 12.41 -4.77
C TYR A 261 -2.83 11.27 -4.19
N TRP A 262 -3.54 10.54 -5.07
CA TRP A 262 -4.51 9.51 -4.67
C TRP A 262 -3.92 8.28 -3.97
N ASP A 263 -2.66 7.93 -4.24
CA ASP A 263 -1.94 6.79 -3.68
C ASP A 263 -0.91 7.19 -2.61
N SER A 264 -0.85 8.49 -2.26
CA SER A 264 -0.08 8.95 -1.12
C SER A 264 -0.64 8.41 0.21
N ASN A 265 0.22 8.15 1.19
CA ASN A 265 -0.24 7.72 2.51
C ASN A 265 -1.14 8.76 3.17
N VAL A 266 -0.84 10.04 2.97
CA VAL A 266 -1.60 11.18 3.50
C VAL A 266 -3.06 11.09 3.07
N GLU A 267 -3.28 10.99 1.77
CA GLU A 267 -4.63 10.98 1.18
C GLU A 267 -5.36 9.65 1.44
N MET A 268 -4.65 8.53 1.34
CA MET A 268 -5.25 7.23 1.61
C MET A 268 -5.73 7.10 3.05
N THR A 269 -4.96 7.57 4.04
CA THR A 269 -5.38 7.51 5.44
C THR A 269 -6.58 8.40 5.72
N ALA A 270 -6.62 9.60 5.15
CA ALA A 270 -7.74 10.53 5.31
C ALA A 270 -9.05 9.96 4.70
N ARG A 271 -8.98 9.35 3.53
CA ARG A 271 -10.14 8.68 2.91
C ARG A 271 -10.59 7.44 3.69
N ALA A 272 -9.65 6.62 4.15
CA ALA A 272 -9.98 5.46 4.98
C ALA A 272 -10.64 5.89 6.29
N PHE A 273 -10.14 6.95 6.92
CA PHE A 273 -10.73 7.51 8.13
C PHE A 273 -12.14 8.07 7.88
N ALA A 274 -12.34 8.84 6.81
CA ALA A 274 -13.67 9.36 6.45
C ALA A 274 -14.69 8.23 6.23
N CYS A 275 -14.31 7.14 5.57
CA CYS A 275 -15.14 5.95 5.43
C CYS A 275 -15.44 5.30 6.79
N TYR A 276 -14.43 5.16 7.65
CA TYR A 276 -14.62 4.61 9.01
C TYR A 276 -15.63 5.42 9.82
N ILE A 277 -15.53 6.75 9.80
CA ILE A 277 -16.48 7.62 10.51
C ILE A 277 -17.89 7.46 9.93
N LYS A 278 -18.03 7.44 8.60
CA LYS A 278 -19.32 7.21 7.95
C LYS A 278 -19.96 5.89 8.40
N ASP A 279 -19.18 4.80 8.47
CA ASP A 279 -19.67 3.48 8.88
C ASP A 279 -20.05 3.40 10.37
N LYS A 280 -19.57 4.32 11.20
CA LYS A 280 -19.90 4.41 12.63
C LYS A 280 -21.13 5.25 12.92
N LEU A 281 -21.53 6.09 12.01
CA LEU A 281 -22.70 6.94 12.17
C LEU A 281 -23.98 6.17 11.80
N PRO A 282 -25.07 6.33 12.55
CA PRO A 282 -26.30 5.52 12.40
C PRO A 282 -27.22 5.94 11.24
N TYR A 283 -26.72 6.64 10.22
CA TYR A 283 -27.55 7.15 9.10
C TYR A 283 -27.42 6.33 7.85
#